data_924ce11bb4c345b7ec3d37658b041e5f
#
_entry.id   924ce11bb4c345b7ec3d37658b041e5f
#
_cell.length_a   1.000
_cell.length_b   1.000
_cell.length_c   1.000
_cell.angle_alpha   90.00
_cell.angle_beta   90.00
_cell.angle_gamma   90.00
#
_symmetry.space_group_name_H-M   'P 1'
#
loop_
_entity.id
_entity.type
_entity.pdbx_description
1 polymer ?
#
loop_
_entity_poly.entity_id
_entity_poly.type
_entity_poly.pdbx_seq_one_letter_code
_entity_poly.pdbx_strand_id
1 'polypeptide(L)'
;MESEKRIKFEEGKIYFFICYALVCGGKSTFFGQILSQTSKDENKNKYNVKVVSSDEIRADLSHKMQKENPEMTFKQCFDKTGKQTAKVFDKEIQKAIDSKKDDKINIILVDKNYPQGIDRFLKSFCKDKSSQFFIVFIPKIKKPLEIEHLHFPFSLNYFIQCYLRLKNRHGHEVLNGEDEQSKLVYISFLKLFQNFDFYKKISSEQNFSSNVFIQDIDFTDESKDLEIDIETENFFKNVMKKIRAFDMENIKKEHENEINNYFKGIEEKYEGKNIFEDTRKIIENEVSDILLNGI
;
A
#
# COMPACT_ATOMS: atom_id res chain seq x y z
N MET A 1 18.89 11.68 23.89
CA MET A 1 18.31 11.81 22.54
C MET A 1 19.40 11.32 21.60
N GLU A 2 19.36 10.05 21.22
CA GLU A 2 20.19 9.55 20.11
C GLU A 2 19.69 10.24 18.84
N SER A 3 20.59 10.91 18.12
CA SER A 3 20.29 11.47 16.81
C SER A 3 19.87 10.28 15.93
N GLU A 4 18.60 10.24 15.52
CA GLU A 4 18.14 9.30 14.50
C GLU A 4 19.10 9.39 13.31
N LYS A 5 19.84 8.33 13.09
CA LYS A 5 20.78 8.22 11.99
C LYS A 5 19.96 8.19 10.70
N ARG A 6 19.79 9.33 10.07
CA ARG A 6 19.18 9.42 8.74
C ARG A 6 20.03 8.65 7.72
N ILE A 7 19.40 7.81 6.92
CA ILE A 7 20.04 7.10 5.83
C ILE A 7 20.17 8.06 4.66
N LYS A 8 21.39 8.40 4.32
CA LYS A 8 21.68 9.15 3.09
C LYS A 8 21.74 8.19 1.91
N PHE A 9 21.12 8.58 0.82
CA PHE A 9 21.20 7.81 -0.41
C PHE A 9 22.58 7.95 -1.07
N GLU A 10 23.16 6.82 -1.45
CA GLU A 10 24.50 6.69 -2.03
C GLU A 10 24.42 6.12 -3.44
N GLU A 11 25.29 6.57 -4.33
CA GLU A 11 25.45 5.99 -5.66
C GLU A 11 25.88 4.53 -5.59
N GLY A 12 25.44 3.74 -6.60
CA GLY A 12 25.73 2.31 -6.62
C GLY A 12 24.97 1.46 -5.61
N LYS A 13 24.12 2.04 -4.77
CA LYS A 13 23.24 1.31 -3.85
C LYS A 13 21.83 1.18 -4.43
N ILE A 14 21.09 0.17 -3.97
CA ILE A 14 19.70 -0.09 -4.35
C ILE A 14 18.81 0.14 -3.15
N TYR A 15 17.79 0.96 -3.32
CA TYR A 15 16.77 1.27 -2.33
C TYR A 15 15.41 0.77 -2.79
N PHE A 16 14.88 -0.22 -2.11
CA PHE A 16 13.51 -0.70 -2.34
C PHE A 16 12.54 0.15 -1.53
N PHE A 17 11.63 0.81 -2.21
CA PHE A 17 10.57 1.59 -1.60
C PHE A 17 9.28 0.79 -1.61
N ILE A 18 8.79 0.45 -0.43
CA ILE A 18 7.63 -0.40 -0.23
C ILE A 18 6.61 0.36 0.62
N CYS A 19 5.37 0.47 0.19
CA CYS A 19 4.31 1.05 1.03
C CYS A 19 3.51 -0.05 1.72
N TYR A 20 3.50 -0.03 3.05
CA TYR A 20 2.62 -0.84 3.88
C TYR A 20 1.38 -0.02 4.22
N ALA A 21 0.41 0.01 3.32
CA ALA A 21 -0.74 0.90 3.36
C ALA A 21 -2.02 0.16 2.96
N LEU A 22 -3.17 0.67 3.41
CA LEU A 22 -4.47 0.19 2.95
C LEU A 22 -4.66 0.43 1.45
N VAL A 23 -5.59 -0.30 0.86
CA VAL A 23 -6.07 -0.04 -0.50
C VAL A 23 -6.56 1.41 -0.57
N CYS A 24 -6.23 2.12 -1.65
CA CYS A 24 -6.48 3.56 -1.80
C CYS A 24 -5.77 4.47 -0.78
N GLY A 25 -4.77 3.96 -0.05
CA GLY A 25 -4.04 4.66 1.00
C GLY A 25 -2.98 5.65 0.53
N GLY A 26 -2.95 6.06 -0.75
CA GLY A 26 -2.01 7.08 -1.25
C GLY A 26 -0.74 6.53 -1.92
N LYS A 27 -0.50 5.21 -1.93
CA LYS A 27 0.69 4.56 -2.50
C LYS A 27 1.02 5.03 -3.92
N SER A 28 0.05 4.98 -4.85
CA SER A 28 0.27 5.36 -6.25
C SER A 28 0.58 6.86 -6.39
N THR A 29 -0.01 7.71 -5.54
CA THR A 29 0.30 9.13 -5.51
C THR A 29 1.72 9.36 -5.03
N PHE A 30 2.15 8.67 -3.98
CA PHE A 30 3.51 8.74 -3.44
C PHE A 30 4.54 8.30 -4.48
N PHE A 31 4.36 7.16 -5.12
CA PHE A 31 5.26 6.69 -6.18
C PHE A 31 5.27 7.60 -7.40
N GLY A 32 4.09 8.15 -7.77
CA GLY A 32 3.99 9.14 -8.84
C GLY A 32 4.77 10.42 -8.56
N GLN A 33 4.79 10.87 -7.30
CA GLN A 33 5.60 12.02 -6.88
C GLN A 33 7.09 11.72 -6.93
N ILE A 34 7.53 10.54 -6.48
CA ILE A 34 8.94 10.12 -6.61
C ILE A 34 9.38 10.13 -8.07
N LEU A 35 8.58 9.53 -8.96
CA LEU A 35 8.86 9.50 -10.40
C LEU A 35 8.93 10.93 -10.97
N SER A 36 7.97 11.78 -10.63
CA SER A 36 7.93 13.16 -11.10
C SER A 36 9.18 13.94 -10.68
N GLN A 37 9.56 13.87 -9.40
CA GLN A 37 10.70 14.63 -8.88
C GLN A 37 12.04 14.08 -9.34
N THR A 38 12.21 12.77 -9.46
CA THR A 38 13.45 12.15 -9.94
C THR A 38 13.64 12.30 -11.46
N SER A 39 12.57 12.60 -12.22
CA SER A 39 12.61 12.84 -13.67
C SER A 39 12.94 14.28 -14.05
N LYS A 40 12.95 15.22 -13.10
CA LYS A 40 13.35 16.61 -13.37
C LYS A 40 14.78 16.66 -13.86
N ASP A 41 15.09 17.62 -14.73
CA ASP A 41 16.42 17.74 -15.37
C ASP A 41 17.58 17.77 -14.35
N GLU A 42 17.41 18.43 -13.24
CA GLU A 42 18.35 18.50 -12.12
C GLU A 42 18.63 17.13 -11.46
N ASN A 43 17.67 16.21 -11.50
CA ASN A 43 17.70 14.91 -10.82
C ASN A 43 17.92 13.72 -11.77
N LYS A 44 17.66 13.90 -13.07
CA LYS A 44 17.66 12.83 -14.07
C LYS A 44 18.98 12.05 -14.15
N ASN A 45 20.10 12.72 -13.87
CA ASN A 45 21.41 12.08 -13.86
C ASN A 45 21.76 11.43 -12.53
N LYS A 46 21.07 11.81 -11.43
CA LYS A 46 21.33 11.33 -10.08
C LYS A 46 20.63 10.01 -9.77
N TYR A 47 19.44 9.81 -10.32
CA TYR A 47 18.60 8.66 -9.98
C TYR A 47 18.37 7.70 -11.14
N ASN A 48 18.32 6.40 -10.84
CA ASN A 48 17.83 5.33 -11.71
C ASN A 48 16.61 4.71 -11.04
N VAL A 49 15.40 5.09 -11.45
CA VAL A 49 14.15 4.66 -10.83
C VAL A 49 13.48 3.60 -11.68
N LYS A 50 13.07 2.51 -11.08
CA LYS A 50 12.28 1.44 -11.67
C LYS A 50 11.00 1.22 -10.88
N VAL A 51 9.89 1.06 -11.57
CA VAL A 51 8.62 0.67 -10.97
C VAL A 51 8.33 -0.78 -11.32
N VAL A 52 7.95 -1.57 -10.33
CA VAL A 52 7.44 -2.92 -10.54
C VAL A 52 6.05 -3.00 -9.91
N SER A 53 5.03 -2.98 -10.74
CA SER A 53 3.63 -2.96 -10.34
C SER A 53 2.99 -4.33 -10.52
N SER A 54 2.46 -4.89 -9.43
CA SER A 54 1.74 -6.16 -9.46
C SER A 54 0.42 -6.05 -10.21
N ASP A 55 -0.24 -4.89 -10.13
CA ASP A 55 -1.54 -4.68 -10.76
C ASP A 55 -1.40 -4.49 -12.27
N GLU A 56 -0.38 -3.76 -12.74
CA GLU A 56 -0.07 -3.63 -14.17
C GLU A 56 0.31 -4.99 -14.78
N ILE A 57 1.19 -5.74 -14.11
CA ILE A 57 1.57 -7.10 -14.57
C ILE A 57 0.33 -8.00 -14.68
N ARG A 58 -0.57 -7.93 -13.70
CA ARG A 58 -1.79 -8.74 -13.71
C ARG A 58 -2.75 -8.32 -14.81
N ALA A 59 -2.91 -7.02 -15.05
CA ALA A 59 -3.72 -6.48 -16.14
C ALA A 59 -3.17 -6.94 -17.51
N ASP A 60 -1.87 -6.81 -17.76
CA ASP A 60 -1.22 -7.25 -19.00
C ASP A 60 -1.40 -8.76 -19.25
N LEU A 61 -1.19 -9.57 -18.21
CA LEU A 61 -1.42 -11.02 -18.30
C LEU A 61 -2.88 -11.34 -18.59
N SER A 62 -3.80 -10.58 -18.02
CA SER A 62 -5.24 -10.76 -18.21
C SER A 62 -5.70 -10.38 -19.61
N HIS A 63 -5.21 -9.25 -20.12
CA HIS A 63 -5.46 -8.85 -21.52
C HIS A 63 -4.89 -9.85 -22.52
N LYS A 64 -3.68 -10.38 -22.25
CA LYS A 64 -3.10 -11.43 -23.09
C LYS A 64 -3.96 -12.70 -23.07
N MET A 65 -4.36 -13.16 -21.90
CA MET A 65 -5.23 -14.33 -21.74
C MET A 65 -6.56 -14.13 -22.42
N GLN A 66 -7.18 -12.94 -22.34
CA GLN A 66 -8.44 -12.63 -23.00
C GLN A 66 -8.32 -12.65 -24.53
N LYS A 67 -7.20 -12.19 -25.09
CA LYS A 67 -6.95 -12.28 -26.55
C LYS A 67 -6.82 -13.73 -27.02
N GLU A 68 -6.25 -14.60 -26.19
CA GLU A 68 -6.12 -16.05 -26.46
C GLU A 68 -7.43 -16.81 -26.22
N ASN A 69 -8.34 -16.28 -25.39
CA ASN A 69 -9.62 -16.89 -25.00
C ASN A 69 -10.75 -15.83 -25.09
N PRO A 70 -11.23 -15.49 -26.30
CA PRO A 70 -12.20 -14.40 -26.49
C PRO A 70 -13.55 -14.61 -25.80
N GLU A 71 -13.88 -15.85 -25.44
CA GLU A 71 -15.09 -16.21 -24.69
C GLU A 71 -15.03 -15.82 -23.21
N MET A 72 -13.83 -15.51 -22.68
CA MET A 72 -13.66 -15.11 -21.29
C MET A 72 -13.74 -13.59 -21.14
N THR A 73 -14.41 -13.15 -20.07
CA THR A 73 -14.38 -11.74 -19.68
C THR A 73 -13.01 -11.38 -19.08
N PHE A 74 -12.64 -10.09 -19.14
CA PHE A 74 -11.41 -9.60 -18.47
C PHE A 74 -11.37 -10.04 -16.99
N LYS A 75 -12.48 -9.94 -16.26
CA LYS A 75 -12.57 -10.34 -14.86
C LYS A 75 -12.24 -11.82 -14.64
N GLN A 76 -12.75 -12.70 -15.50
CA GLN A 76 -12.43 -14.13 -15.44
C GLN A 76 -10.94 -14.40 -15.71
N CYS A 77 -10.35 -13.68 -16.66
CA CYS A 77 -8.92 -13.75 -16.94
C CYS A 77 -8.11 -13.22 -15.74
N PHE A 78 -8.53 -12.09 -15.16
CA PHE A 78 -7.90 -11.48 -14.01
C PHE A 78 -7.88 -12.43 -12.79
N ASP A 79 -8.97 -13.13 -12.51
CA ASP A 79 -9.03 -14.10 -11.40
C ASP A 79 -8.08 -15.28 -11.62
N LYS A 80 -7.90 -15.73 -12.87
CA LYS A 80 -7.02 -16.85 -13.21
C LYS A 80 -5.52 -16.51 -13.20
N THR A 81 -5.16 -15.25 -13.42
CA THR A 81 -3.74 -14.85 -13.58
C THR A 81 -2.96 -14.66 -12.27
N GLY A 82 -3.61 -14.69 -11.10
CA GLY A 82 -2.98 -14.34 -9.82
C GLY A 82 -1.68 -15.10 -9.51
N LYS A 83 -1.62 -16.42 -9.72
CA LYS A 83 -0.40 -17.22 -9.48
C LYS A 83 0.72 -16.89 -10.47
N GLN A 84 0.36 -16.61 -11.72
CA GLN A 84 1.31 -16.22 -12.77
C GLN A 84 1.86 -14.83 -12.49
N THR A 85 1.00 -13.90 -12.05
CA THR A 85 1.38 -12.54 -11.65
C THR A 85 2.51 -12.57 -10.62
N ALA A 86 2.40 -13.38 -9.56
CA ALA A 86 3.42 -13.47 -8.54
C ALA A 86 4.79 -13.89 -9.12
N LYS A 87 4.81 -14.89 -10.00
CA LYS A 87 6.05 -15.36 -10.63
C LYS A 87 6.67 -14.31 -11.57
N VAL A 88 5.85 -13.59 -12.32
CA VAL A 88 6.32 -12.53 -13.21
C VAL A 88 6.82 -11.34 -12.40
N PHE A 89 6.11 -10.97 -11.34
CA PHE A 89 6.50 -9.91 -10.43
C PHE A 89 7.90 -10.14 -9.84
N ASP A 90 8.18 -11.34 -9.32
CA ASP A 90 9.50 -11.68 -8.77
C ASP A 90 10.61 -11.59 -9.83
N LYS A 91 10.31 -11.99 -11.08
CA LYS A 91 11.24 -11.84 -12.20
C LYS A 91 11.50 -10.38 -12.56
N GLU A 92 10.48 -9.53 -12.56
CA GLU A 92 10.63 -8.09 -12.84
C GLU A 92 11.40 -7.38 -11.72
N ILE A 93 11.22 -7.76 -10.45
CA ILE A 93 12.08 -7.28 -9.35
C ILE A 93 13.53 -7.67 -9.60
N GLN A 94 13.81 -8.93 -9.98
CA GLN A 94 15.19 -9.35 -10.28
C GLN A 94 15.78 -8.56 -11.46
N LYS A 95 15.04 -8.35 -12.54
CA LYS A 95 15.48 -7.51 -13.66
C LYS A 95 15.76 -6.06 -13.24
N ALA A 96 14.94 -5.51 -12.33
CA ALA A 96 15.18 -4.17 -11.79
C ALA A 96 16.49 -4.11 -10.98
N ILE A 97 16.79 -5.15 -10.18
CA ILE A 97 18.07 -5.30 -9.47
C ILE A 97 19.23 -5.38 -10.48
N ASP A 98 19.11 -6.22 -11.50
CA ASP A 98 20.15 -6.44 -12.52
C ASP A 98 20.40 -5.21 -13.38
N SER A 99 19.45 -4.28 -13.46
CA SER A 99 19.54 -2.99 -14.18
C SER A 99 20.20 -1.86 -13.36
N LYS A 100 20.79 -2.18 -12.22
CA LYS A 100 21.53 -1.25 -11.36
C LYS A 100 22.59 -0.48 -12.14
N LYS A 101 22.74 0.80 -11.82
CA LYS A 101 23.79 1.68 -12.32
C LYS A 101 24.70 2.10 -11.18
N ASP A 102 26.01 1.94 -11.34
CA ASP A 102 26.98 2.19 -10.28
C ASP A 102 27.21 3.69 -10.05
N ASP A 103 26.93 4.51 -11.03
CA ASP A 103 27.02 5.98 -11.03
C ASP A 103 25.72 6.68 -10.62
N LYS A 104 24.72 5.93 -10.12
CA LYS A 104 23.41 6.46 -9.75
C LYS A 104 22.87 5.86 -8.44
N ILE A 105 22.01 6.62 -7.79
CA ILE A 105 21.14 6.12 -6.73
C ILE A 105 20.04 5.31 -7.39
N ASN A 106 19.98 4.01 -7.11
CA ASN A 106 18.99 3.12 -7.71
C ASN A 106 17.79 2.96 -6.79
N ILE A 107 16.61 3.32 -7.26
CA ILE A 107 15.34 3.19 -6.51
C ILE A 107 14.44 2.21 -7.24
N ILE A 108 13.97 1.19 -6.52
CA ILE A 108 12.97 0.23 -6.99
C ILE A 108 11.68 0.49 -6.23
N LEU A 109 10.67 1.03 -6.92
CA LEU A 109 9.33 1.25 -6.39
C LEU A 109 8.56 -0.06 -6.50
N VAL A 110 8.29 -0.68 -5.34
CA VAL A 110 7.60 -1.97 -5.24
C VAL A 110 6.11 -1.73 -5.11
N ASP A 111 5.42 -1.62 -6.24
CA ASP A 111 3.99 -1.31 -6.29
C ASP A 111 3.14 -2.58 -6.14
N LYS A 112 3.08 -3.03 -4.91
CA LYS A 112 2.26 -4.17 -4.47
C LYS A 112 1.75 -3.95 -3.07
N ASN A 113 0.50 -4.32 -2.82
CA ASN A 113 -0.03 -4.36 -1.46
C ASN A 113 0.44 -5.64 -0.75
N TYR A 114 0.99 -5.47 0.45
CA TYR A 114 1.46 -6.56 1.30
C TYR A 114 0.70 -6.60 2.63
N PRO A 115 -0.60 -6.94 2.63
CA PRO A 115 -1.33 -7.12 3.89
C PRO A 115 -0.74 -8.27 4.71
N GLN A 116 -0.11 -9.23 4.02
CA GLN A 116 0.63 -10.35 4.58
C GLN A 116 1.81 -10.69 3.64
N GLY A 117 2.86 -11.28 4.18
CA GLY A 117 3.96 -11.86 3.39
C GLY A 117 5.04 -10.86 2.95
N ILE A 118 5.05 -9.63 3.50
CA ILE A 118 6.18 -8.70 3.28
C ILE A 118 7.49 -9.31 3.78
N ASP A 119 7.47 -10.07 4.86
CA ASP A 119 8.60 -10.80 5.39
C ASP A 119 9.18 -11.80 4.37
N ARG A 120 8.33 -12.48 3.60
CA ARG A 120 8.78 -13.38 2.52
C ARG A 120 9.46 -12.62 1.39
N PHE A 121 8.90 -11.47 1.00
CA PHE A 121 9.52 -10.60 0.00
C PHE A 121 10.91 -10.15 0.46
N LEU A 122 11.03 -9.63 1.67
CA LEU A 122 12.30 -9.21 2.25
C LEU A 122 13.31 -10.36 2.28
N LYS A 123 12.91 -11.55 2.74
CA LYS A 123 13.78 -12.76 2.73
C LYS A 123 14.26 -13.14 1.33
N SER A 124 13.40 -13.01 0.33
CA SER A 124 13.72 -13.38 -1.05
C SER A 124 14.73 -12.47 -1.71
N PHE A 125 14.67 -11.16 -1.39
CA PHE A 125 15.45 -10.16 -2.11
C PHE A 125 16.54 -9.48 -1.27
N CYS A 126 16.52 -9.56 0.07
CA CYS A 126 17.57 -9.05 0.94
C CYS A 126 18.80 -9.98 0.95
N LYS A 127 19.46 -10.13 -0.20
CA LYS A 127 20.61 -11.03 -0.37
C LYS A 127 21.94 -10.32 -0.14
N ASP A 128 22.07 -9.12 -0.64
CA ASP A 128 23.28 -8.30 -0.50
C ASP A 128 23.05 -7.17 0.51
N LYS A 129 23.48 -7.43 1.75
CA LYS A 129 23.34 -6.48 2.87
C LYS A 129 24.24 -5.25 2.73
N SER A 130 25.21 -5.26 1.84
CA SER A 130 26.15 -4.14 1.66
C SER A 130 25.63 -3.11 0.67
N SER A 131 24.75 -3.49 -0.23
CA SER A 131 24.29 -2.64 -1.33
C SER A 131 22.77 -2.52 -1.50
N GLN A 132 21.97 -3.29 -0.75
CA GLN A 132 20.52 -3.32 -0.84
C GLN A 132 19.85 -2.87 0.46
N PHE A 133 18.98 -1.87 0.37
CA PHE A 133 18.26 -1.28 1.50
C PHE A 133 16.76 -1.32 1.23
N PHE A 134 15.98 -1.71 2.22
CA PHE A 134 14.53 -1.81 2.13
C PHE A 134 13.89 -0.78 3.04
N ILE A 135 13.14 0.13 2.46
CA ILE A 135 12.47 1.20 3.17
C ILE A 135 10.97 0.93 3.07
N VAL A 136 10.39 0.64 4.22
CA VAL A 136 8.96 0.36 4.33
C VAL A 136 8.27 1.60 4.84
N PHE A 137 7.56 2.26 3.95
CA PHE A 137 6.76 3.43 4.28
C PHE A 137 5.43 3.00 4.87
N ILE A 138 5.12 3.52 6.03
CA ILE A 138 3.86 3.29 6.73
C ILE A 138 3.13 4.62 6.93
N PRO A 139 1.79 4.64 6.91
CA PRO A 139 1.05 5.83 7.23
C PRO A 139 1.38 6.30 8.65
N LYS A 140 1.71 7.58 8.78
CA LYS A 140 1.88 8.21 10.09
C LYS A 140 0.54 8.19 10.83
N ILE A 141 0.53 7.60 12.01
CA ILE A 141 -0.68 7.39 12.78
C ILE A 141 -0.55 8.09 14.12
N LYS A 142 -1.37 9.13 14.31
CA LYS A 142 -1.43 9.84 15.61
C LYS A 142 -2.07 8.99 16.69
N LYS A 143 -3.16 8.27 16.35
CA LYS A 143 -3.94 7.47 17.30
C LYS A 143 -4.32 6.15 16.65
N PRO A 144 -3.54 5.06 16.88
CA PRO A 144 -3.92 3.73 16.39
C PRO A 144 -5.29 3.33 16.96
N LEU A 145 -6.05 2.58 16.18
CA LEU A 145 -7.31 2.03 16.66
C LEU A 145 -7.01 0.85 17.59
N GLU A 146 -7.19 1.06 18.88
CA GLU A 146 -7.07 0.00 19.89
C GLU A 146 -8.32 -0.89 19.86
N ILE A 147 -8.14 -2.11 19.40
CA ILE A 147 -9.17 -3.15 19.43
C ILE A 147 -8.62 -4.30 20.25
N GLU A 148 -9.36 -4.70 21.27
CA GLU A 148 -9.01 -5.79 22.17
C GLU A 148 -8.58 -7.07 21.40
N HIS A 149 -7.36 -7.53 21.62
CA HIS A 149 -6.76 -8.70 20.95
C HIS A 149 -6.58 -8.60 19.42
N LEU A 150 -6.67 -7.39 18.83
CA LEU A 150 -6.44 -7.16 17.39
C LEU A 150 -5.30 -6.17 17.19
N HIS A 151 -4.35 -6.54 16.34
CA HIS A 151 -3.31 -5.65 15.86
C HIS A 151 -3.80 -5.00 14.56
N PHE A 152 -4.42 -3.83 14.66
CA PHE A 152 -4.75 -3.03 13.49
C PHE A 152 -3.78 -1.86 13.41
N PRO A 153 -2.85 -1.85 12.45
CA PRO A 153 -1.74 -0.90 12.44
C PRO A 153 -2.15 0.50 11.94
N PHE A 154 -3.43 0.76 11.72
CA PHE A 154 -3.92 2.01 11.15
C PHE A 154 -4.88 2.72 12.08
N SER A 155 -4.98 4.06 11.95
CA SER A 155 -6.01 4.85 12.63
C SER A 155 -7.36 4.67 11.95
N LEU A 156 -8.42 4.94 12.70
CA LEU A 156 -9.76 4.96 12.15
C LEU A 156 -9.93 6.07 11.10
N ASN A 157 -9.33 7.22 11.33
CA ASN A 157 -9.33 8.33 10.38
C ASN A 157 -8.72 7.92 9.03
N TYR A 158 -7.53 7.30 9.04
CA TYR A 158 -6.89 6.81 7.83
C TYR A 158 -7.75 5.76 7.10
N PHE A 159 -8.36 4.85 7.85
CA PHE A 159 -9.28 3.86 7.30
C PHE A 159 -10.46 4.51 6.56
N ILE A 160 -11.15 5.46 7.19
CA ILE A 160 -12.30 6.15 6.59
C ILE A 160 -11.87 6.89 5.32
N GLN A 161 -10.75 7.60 5.37
CA GLN A 161 -10.22 8.30 4.20
C GLN A 161 -9.91 7.36 3.05
N CYS A 162 -9.29 6.22 3.31
CA CYS A 162 -9.02 5.21 2.28
C CYS A 162 -10.31 4.66 1.66
N TYR A 163 -11.34 4.43 2.48
CA TYR A 163 -12.63 3.98 2.00
C TYR A 163 -13.32 5.03 1.13
N LEU A 164 -13.37 6.29 1.56
CA LEU A 164 -13.96 7.37 0.78
C LEU A 164 -13.22 7.61 -0.55
N ARG A 165 -11.89 7.44 -0.56
CA ARG A 165 -11.11 7.45 -1.80
C ARG A 165 -11.48 6.29 -2.72
N LEU A 166 -11.72 5.10 -2.18
CA LEU A 166 -12.20 3.95 -2.95
C LEU A 166 -13.56 4.27 -3.58
N LYS A 167 -14.50 4.81 -2.79
CA LYS A 167 -15.85 5.17 -3.25
C LYS A 167 -15.84 6.18 -4.39
N ASN A 168 -14.95 7.17 -4.33
CA ASN A 168 -14.83 8.22 -5.35
C ASN A 168 -13.90 7.84 -6.51
N ARG A 169 -13.45 6.58 -6.59
CA ARG A 169 -12.55 6.14 -7.65
C ARG A 169 -13.34 5.68 -8.86
N HIS A 170 -13.24 6.46 -9.94
CA HIS A 170 -13.89 6.15 -11.22
C HIS A 170 -12.86 5.68 -12.26
N GLY A 171 -13.31 4.83 -13.19
CA GLY A 171 -12.50 4.42 -14.37
C GLY A 171 -11.32 3.51 -14.09
N HIS A 172 -11.24 2.87 -12.91
CA HIS A 172 -10.20 1.90 -12.62
C HIS A 172 -10.70 0.48 -12.92
N GLU A 173 -9.93 -0.29 -13.70
CA GLU A 173 -10.36 -1.61 -14.19
C GLU A 173 -10.64 -2.63 -13.09
N VAL A 174 -9.98 -2.53 -11.94
CA VAL A 174 -10.00 -3.53 -10.86
C VAL A 174 -10.77 -3.06 -9.63
N LEU A 175 -10.65 -1.79 -9.27
CA LEU A 175 -11.23 -1.20 -8.07
C LEU A 175 -11.97 0.09 -8.44
N ASN A 176 -13.25 -0.05 -8.73
CA ASN A 176 -14.16 1.04 -9.03
C ASN A 176 -15.09 1.28 -7.83
N GLY A 177 -15.27 2.53 -7.42
CA GLY A 177 -16.09 2.90 -6.27
C GLY A 177 -17.59 2.57 -6.42
N GLU A 178 -18.06 2.41 -7.66
CA GLU A 178 -19.42 2.01 -7.98
C GLU A 178 -19.65 0.49 -7.89
N ASP A 179 -18.57 -0.31 -7.84
CA ASP A 179 -18.65 -1.77 -7.82
C ASP A 179 -18.65 -2.30 -6.37
N GLU A 180 -19.71 -3.00 -6.00
CA GLU A 180 -19.80 -3.71 -4.71
C GLU A 180 -18.66 -4.70 -4.48
N GLN A 181 -18.12 -5.28 -5.55
CA GLN A 181 -16.95 -6.13 -5.48
C GLN A 181 -15.74 -5.41 -4.91
N SER A 182 -15.57 -4.12 -5.19
CA SER A 182 -14.48 -3.31 -4.65
C SER A 182 -14.57 -3.14 -3.13
N LYS A 183 -15.79 -3.04 -2.58
CA LYS A 183 -16.03 -3.03 -1.12
C LYS A 183 -15.58 -4.36 -0.49
N LEU A 184 -15.91 -5.48 -1.12
CA LEU A 184 -15.50 -6.81 -0.63
C LEU A 184 -13.98 -7.02 -0.69
N VAL A 185 -13.33 -6.53 -1.74
CA VAL A 185 -11.86 -6.52 -1.83
C VAL A 185 -11.28 -5.70 -0.67
N TYR A 186 -11.84 -4.52 -0.40
CA TYR A 186 -11.40 -3.67 0.71
C TYR A 186 -11.50 -4.39 2.07
N ILE A 187 -12.64 -5.04 2.35
CA ILE A 187 -12.84 -5.85 3.56
C ILE A 187 -11.84 -7.00 3.65
N SER A 188 -11.59 -7.66 2.52
CA SER A 188 -10.60 -8.74 2.47
C SER A 188 -9.22 -8.26 2.90
N PHE A 189 -8.81 -7.10 2.44
CA PHE A 189 -7.55 -6.49 2.87
C PHE A 189 -7.56 -6.13 4.36
N LEU A 190 -8.66 -5.56 4.88
CA LEU A 190 -8.78 -5.26 6.31
C LEU A 190 -8.58 -6.50 7.16
N LYS A 191 -9.24 -7.61 6.80
CA LYS A 191 -9.08 -8.89 7.49
C LYS A 191 -7.63 -9.39 7.46
N LEU A 192 -6.97 -9.28 6.31
CA LEU A 192 -5.58 -9.70 6.16
C LEU A 192 -4.63 -8.86 7.02
N PHE A 193 -4.83 -7.54 7.08
CA PHE A 193 -4.04 -6.67 7.95
C PHE A 193 -4.24 -6.95 9.43
N GLN A 194 -5.45 -7.30 9.87
CA GLN A 194 -5.73 -7.67 11.25
C GLN A 194 -5.01 -8.95 11.72
N ASN A 195 -4.73 -9.85 10.78
CA ASN A 195 -4.11 -11.13 11.07
C ASN A 195 -2.57 -11.10 10.97
N PHE A 196 -1.99 -9.95 10.64
CA PHE A 196 -0.55 -9.81 10.44
C PHE A 196 0.04 -8.72 11.33
N ASP A 197 0.75 -9.12 12.37
CA ASP A 197 1.53 -8.21 13.20
C ASP A 197 2.84 -7.85 12.49
N PHE A 198 2.80 -6.77 11.71
CA PHE A 198 3.92 -6.27 10.91
C PHE A 198 5.14 -5.97 11.78
N TYR A 199 4.96 -5.20 12.85
CA TYR A 199 6.08 -4.78 13.69
C TYR A 199 6.75 -5.96 14.38
N LYS A 200 5.98 -6.89 14.95
CA LYS A 200 6.51 -8.10 15.56
C LYS A 200 7.26 -8.97 14.55
N LYS A 201 6.74 -9.09 13.33
CA LYS A 201 7.38 -9.88 12.26
C LYS A 201 8.69 -9.27 11.82
N ILE A 202 8.75 -7.97 11.59
CA ILE A 202 9.98 -7.30 11.14
C ILE A 202 11.02 -7.24 12.27
N SER A 203 10.62 -6.91 13.50
CA SER A 203 11.54 -6.82 14.64
C SER A 203 12.05 -8.18 15.15
N SER A 204 11.27 -9.25 15.01
CA SER A 204 11.69 -10.60 15.43
C SER A 204 12.70 -11.27 14.50
N GLU A 205 12.88 -10.74 13.30
CA GLU A 205 13.77 -11.33 12.30
C GLU A 205 15.15 -10.64 12.36
N GLN A 206 16.05 -11.15 13.18
CA GLN A 206 17.43 -10.65 13.35
C GLN A 206 18.20 -10.46 12.03
N ASN A 207 17.77 -11.12 10.97
CA ASN A 207 18.39 -11.03 9.64
C ASN A 207 18.08 -9.74 8.88
N PHE A 208 17.04 -8.96 9.30
CA PHE A 208 16.64 -7.75 8.62
C PHE A 208 17.11 -6.45 9.29
N SER A 209 17.59 -6.53 10.55
CA SER A 209 17.80 -5.35 11.40
C SER A 209 18.79 -4.30 10.88
N SER A 210 19.65 -4.65 9.92
CA SER A 210 20.65 -3.71 9.39
C SER A 210 20.25 -3.01 8.09
N ASN A 211 19.31 -3.55 7.32
CA ASN A 211 19.00 -3.07 5.97
C ASN A 211 17.50 -2.83 5.72
N VAL A 212 16.66 -3.06 6.73
CA VAL A 212 15.22 -2.76 6.66
C VAL A 212 14.92 -1.60 7.59
N PHE A 213 14.36 -0.55 7.02
CA PHE A 213 14.03 0.70 7.70
C PHE A 213 12.53 0.93 7.59
N ILE A 214 11.92 1.38 8.67
CA ILE A 214 10.51 1.74 8.70
C ILE A 214 10.45 3.25 8.79
N GLN A 215 9.74 3.87 7.85
CA GLN A 215 9.56 5.31 7.76
C GLN A 215 8.08 5.66 7.81
N ASP A 216 7.72 6.48 8.78
CA ASP A 216 6.38 7.06 8.84
C ASP A 216 6.23 8.12 7.75
N ILE A 217 5.10 8.05 7.02
CA ILE A 217 4.75 9.04 6.00
C ILE A 217 3.36 9.59 6.28
N ASP A 218 3.22 10.89 6.15
CA ASP A 218 1.93 11.54 6.23
C ASP A 218 1.19 11.39 4.89
N PHE A 219 0.29 10.41 4.82
CA PHE A 219 -0.61 10.22 3.69
C PHE A 219 -1.96 10.91 3.87
N THR A 220 -2.17 11.59 4.98
CA THR A 220 -3.45 12.23 5.33
C THR A 220 -3.21 13.65 5.78
N ASP A 221 -4.10 14.55 5.41
CA ASP A 221 -4.10 15.90 5.98
C ASP A 221 -4.60 15.83 7.43
N GLU A 222 -3.67 15.94 8.38
CA GLU A 222 -3.99 15.95 9.81
C GLU A 222 -4.82 17.16 10.24
N SER A 223 -4.81 18.27 9.47
CA SER A 223 -5.65 19.44 9.73
C SER A 223 -7.12 19.15 9.47
N LYS A 224 -7.41 18.10 8.70
CA LYS A 224 -8.74 17.61 8.36
C LYS A 224 -9.09 16.34 9.15
N ASP A 225 -8.59 16.20 10.37
CA ASP A 225 -9.02 15.12 11.26
C ASP A 225 -10.55 15.07 11.25
N LEU A 226 -11.08 13.94 10.76
CA LEU A 226 -12.50 13.69 10.84
C LEU A 226 -12.84 13.62 12.32
N GLU A 227 -13.76 14.46 12.77
CA GLU A 227 -14.29 14.35 14.14
C GLU A 227 -14.96 12.99 14.29
N ILE A 228 -14.26 12.07 14.94
CA ILE A 228 -14.75 10.72 15.19
C ILE A 228 -15.22 10.69 16.64
N ASP A 229 -16.55 10.67 16.80
CA ASP A 229 -17.14 10.50 18.12
C ASP A 229 -16.98 9.05 18.64
N ILE A 230 -17.17 8.90 19.95
CA ILE A 230 -17.04 7.61 20.65
C ILE A 230 -18.00 6.56 20.08
N GLU A 231 -19.18 6.96 19.64
CA GLU A 231 -20.18 6.05 19.06
C GLU A 231 -19.67 5.47 17.75
N THR A 232 -19.13 6.31 16.88
CA THR A 232 -18.50 5.90 15.61
C THR A 232 -17.31 4.99 15.88
N GLU A 233 -16.44 5.34 16.83
CA GLU A 233 -15.29 4.49 17.19
C GLU A 233 -15.73 3.10 17.68
N ASN A 234 -16.73 3.04 18.56
CA ASN A 234 -17.25 1.77 19.06
C ASN A 234 -17.93 0.94 17.97
N PHE A 235 -18.67 1.59 17.09
CA PHE A 235 -19.26 0.94 15.93
C PHE A 235 -18.18 0.28 15.05
N PHE A 236 -17.11 1.01 14.74
CA PHE A 236 -15.98 0.49 13.97
C PHE A 236 -15.29 -0.69 14.65
N LYS A 237 -15.03 -0.59 15.97
CA LYS A 237 -14.45 -1.70 16.74
C LYS A 237 -15.29 -2.97 16.61
N ASN A 238 -16.61 -2.84 16.68
CA ASN A 238 -17.52 -3.97 16.53
C ASN A 238 -17.48 -4.55 15.10
N VAL A 239 -17.45 -3.70 14.08
CA VAL A 239 -17.36 -4.17 12.68
C VAL A 239 -16.02 -4.86 12.44
N MET A 240 -14.92 -4.34 12.93
CA MET A 240 -13.61 -4.97 12.79
C MET A 240 -13.56 -6.34 13.46
N LYS A 241 -14.19 -6.50 14.65
CA LYS A 241 -14.35 -7.81 15.31
C LYS A 241 -15.15 -8.78 14.46
N LYS A 242 -16.25 -8.32 13.84
CA LYS A 242 -17.06 -9.14 12.92
C LYS A 242 -16.29 -9.53 11.65
N ILE A 243 -15.62 -8.61 10.99
CA ILE A 243 -14.79 -8.88 9.80
C ILE A 243 -13.77 -9.99 10.10
N ARG A 244 -13.20 -10.01 11.28
CA ARG A 244 -12.30 -11.10 11.70
C ARG A 244 -12.95 -12.46 11.69
N ALA A 245 -14.21 -12.53 12.10
CA ALA A 245 -14.97 -13.78 12.21
C ALA A 245 -15.48 -14.28 10.84
N PHE A 246 -15.56 -13.41 9.82
CA PHE A 246 -16.09 -13.78 8.51
C PHE A 246 -15.23 -14.84 7.82
N ASP A 247 -15.90 -15.84 7.23
CA ASP A 247 -15.28 -16.74 6.27
C ASP A 247 -15.11 -16.01 4.93
N MET A 248 -13.86 -15.91 4.48
CA MET A 248 -13.53 -15.18 3.25
C MET A 248 -14.16 -15.79 1.99
N GLU A 249 -14.41 -17.10 1.98
CA GLU A 249 -15.04 -17.78 0.85
C GLU A 249 -16.55 -17.53 0.80
N ASN A 250 -17.17 -17.30 1.96
CA ASN A 250 -18.63 -17.13 2.12
C ASN A 250 -19.05 -15.68 2.40
N ILE A 251 -18.09 -14.75 2.51
CA ILE A 251 -18.34 -13.36 2.93
C ILE A 251 -19.46 -12.68 2.11
N LYS A 252 -19.55 -12.98 0.80
CA LYS A 252 -20.58 -12.44 -0.08
C LYS A 252 -21.98 -12.94 0.26
N LYS A 253 -22.11 -14.22 0.62
CA LYS A 253 -23.42 -14.86 0.78
C LYS A 253 -24.05 -14.57 2.13
N GLU A 254 -23.23 -14.49 3.18
CA GLU A 254 -23.72 -14.45 4.55
C GLU A 254 -23.80 -13.04 5.14
N HIS A 255 -22.97 -12.10 4.64
CA HIS A 255 -22.77 -10.79 5.28
C HIS A 255 -22.93 -9.59 4.34
N GLU A 256 -23.35 -9.77 3.09
CA GLU A 256 -23.43 -8.68 2.10
C GLU A 256 -24.29 -7.51 2.58
N ASN A 257 -25.48 -7.78 3.12
CA ASN A 257 -26.37 -6.74 3.62
C ASN A 257 -25.77 -6.00 4.84
N GLU A 258 -25.13 -6.72 5.74
CA GLU A 258 -24.50 -6.14 6.94
C GLU A 258 -23.31 -5.24 6.55
N ILE A 259 -22.50 -5.69 5.60
CA ILE A 259 -21.38 -4.97 5.02
C ILE A 259 -21.87 -3.70 4.31
N ASN A 260 -22.87 -3.81 3.47
CA ASN A 260 -23.43 -2.67 2.74
C ASN A 260 -24.03 -1.62 3.67
N ASN A 261 -24.77 -2.02 4.69
CA ASN A 261 -25.33 -1.12 5.70
C ASN A 261 -24.22 -0.39 6.46
N TYR A 262 -23.13 -1.07 6.77
CA TYR A 262 -21.98 -0.47 7.43
C TYR A 262 -21.31 0.62 6.57
N PHE A 263 -21.00 0.33 5.31
CA PHE A 263 -20.37 1.31 4.43
C PHE A 263 -21.31 2.47 4.09
N LYS A 264 -22.61 2.20 3.98
CA LYS A 264 -23.63 3.25 3.79
C LYS A 264 -23.63 4.25 4.96
N GLY A 265 -23.51 3.79 6.19
CA GLY A 265 -23.40 4.66 7.36
C GLY A 265 -22.17 5.58 7.31
N ILE A 266 -21.01 5.09 6.79
CA ILE A 266 -19.83 5.93 6.57
C ILE A 266 -20.09 6.96 5.47
N GLU A 267 -20.67 6.54 4.35
CA GLU A 267 -20.97 7.41 3.22
C GLU A 267 -21.88 8.55 3.65
N GLU A 268 -22.99 8.25 4.34
CA GLU A 268 -23.94 9.25 4.83
C GLU A 268 -23.32 10.25 5.82
N LYS A 269 -22.45 9.79 6.73
CA LYS A 269 -21.82 10.64 7.75
C LYS A 269 -20.77 11.59 7.19
N TYR A 270 -20.05 11.18 6.16
CA TYR A 270 -18.90 11.91 5.61
C TYR A 270 -19.12 12.38 4.17
N GLU A 271 -20.35 12.32 3.65
CA GLU A 271 -20.71 12.82 2.32
C GLU A 271 -20.40 14.33 2.20
N GLY A 272 -19.81 14.72 1.06
CA GLY A 272 -19.47 16.11 0.76
C GLY A 272 -18.24 16.68 1.49
N LYS A 273 -17.56 15.91 2.35
CA LYS A 273 -16.28 16.33 2.92
C LYS A 273 -15.17 16.15 1.87
N ASN A 274 -14.59 17.26 1.42
CA ASN A 274 -13.47 17.23 0.48
C ASN A 274 -12.17 16.81 1.21
N ILE A 275 -11.84 15.50 1.13
CA ILE A 275 -10.72 14.90 1.86
C ILE A 275 -9.46 14.82 0.96
N PHE A 276 -9.55 15.26 -0.32
CA PHE A 276 -8.61 14.82 -1.35
C PHE A 276 -7.61 15.88 -1.84
N GLU A 277 -7.93 17.17 -1.78
CA GLU A 277 -7.13 18.18 -2.47
C GLU A 277 -5.74 18.42 -1.85
N ASP A 278 -5.63 18.37 -0.53
CA ASP A 278 -4.38 18.73 0.16
C ASP A 278 -3.40 17.56 0.31
N THR A 279 -3.89 16.32 0.19
CA THR A 279 -3.04 15.12 0.32
C THR A 279 -1.90 15.09 -0.71
N ARG A 280 -2.10 15.63 -1.92
CA ARG A 280 -1.03 15.67 -2.93
C ARG A 280 0.12 16.56 -2.52
N LYS A 281 -0.16 17.74 -1.95
CA LYS A 281 0.89 18.66 -1.48
C LYS A 281 1.68 18.10 -0.31
N ILE A 282 0.98 17.43 0.62
CA ILE A 282 1.63 16.78 1.76
C ILE A 282 2.59 15.71 1.25
N ILE A 283 2.11 14.82 0.37
CA ILE A 283 2.95 13.76 -0.21
C ILE A 283 4.11 14.36 -1.04
N GLU A 284 3.88 15.45 -1.76
CA GLU A 284 4.94 16.13 -2.51
C GLU A 284 6.05 16.66 -1.59
N ASN A 285 5.69 17.25 -0.46
CA ASN A 285 6.64 17.75 0.53
C ASN A 285 7.42 16.61 1.19
N GLU A 286 6.74 15.54 1.60
CA GLU A 286 7.36 14.33 2.16
C GLU A 286 8.37 13.70 1.18
N VAL A 287 7.99 13.56 -0.09
CA VAL A 287 8.90 13.03 -1.13
C VAL A 287 10.09 13.95 -1.34
N SER A 288 9.88 15.27 -1.34
CA SER A 288 10.96 16.23 -1.47
C SER A 288 11.96 16.13 -0.32
N ASP A 289 11.48 16.01 0.92
CA ASP A 289 12.33 15.83 2.10
C ASP A 289 13.14 14.52 2.02
N ILE A 290 12.48 13.42 1.66
CA ILE A 290 13.12 12.10 1.50
C ILE A 290 14.25 12.16 0.46
N LEU A 291 14.02 12.74 -0.70
CA LEU A 291 15.00 12.77 -1.79
C LEU A 291 16.17 13.71 -1.50
N LEU A 292 15.96 14.77 -0.70
CA LEU A 292 16.98 15.76 -0.33
C LEU A 292 17.80 15.32 0.88
N ASN A 293 17.14 14.85 1.91
CA ASN A 293 17.73 14.65 3.24
C ASN A 293 17.97 13.17 3.60
N GLY A 294 17.46 12.26 2.80
CA GLY A 294 17.43 10.82 3.12
C GLY A 294 16.32 10.49 4.12
N ILE A 295 16.45 9.34 4.77
CA ILE A 295 15.42 8.74 5.66
C ILE A 295 16.00 8.51 7.03
#